data_e9482b2bf1be7bc625b441ef50dcdc2d
#
_entry.id   e9482b2bf1be7bc625b441ef50dcdc2d
#
_cell.length_a   1.000
_cell.length_b   1.000
_cell.length_c   1.000
_cell.angle_alpha   90.00
_cell.angle_beta   90.00
_cell.angle_gamma   90.00
#
_symmetry.space_group_name_H-M   'P 1'
#
loop_
_entity.id
_entity.type
_entity.pdbx_description
1 polymer ?
#
loop_
_entity_poly.entity_id
_entity_poly.type
_entity_poly.pdbx_seq_one_letter_code
_entity_poly.pdbx_strand_id
1 'polypeptide(L)'
;MTDAEQQGLADGRSVRFLIPRRALHGGTGSVAAPRAGESLEFHDYRDYAPGDDLRNLDWNVLARSDREVVKVRREEVAPVIEFFRDKSASMDVPPAKRETSDYLFGLVTSAADGCRVVEREEPRTPRSIRIVVSDLMTDADPERELARVAHLAATVVVIRILSRSEASPETGGSGELVDSETGEKRELALDDKTVSAYLSALSAHTARWRNAARRFNASFVDLLAESPREDVMRELAAAGMLEGRR
;
A
#
# COMPACT_ATOMS: atom_id res chain seq x y z
N MET A 1 19.98 -1.82 -0.33
CA MET A 1 19.12 -2.97 0.02
C MET A 1 19.58 -3.49 1.37
N THR A 2 18.71 -3.45 2.36
CA THR A 2 18.99 -3.88 3.73
C THR A 2 18.76 -5.39 3.89
N ASP A 3 19.25 -5.99 4.98
CA ASP A 3 19.00 -7.42 5.29
C ASP A 3 17.49 -7.67 5.45
N ALA A 4 16.76 -6.75 6.08
CA ALA A 4 15.32 -6.83 6.24
C ALA A 4 14.59 -6.84 4.88
N GLU A 5 15.01 -6.01 3.93
CA GLU A 5 14.46 -5.97 2.58
C GLU A 5 14.73 -7.28 1.83
N GLN A 6 15.94 -7.86 1.97
CA GLN A 6 16.28 -9.16 1.39
C GLN A 6 15.41 -10.29 1.97
N GLN A 7 15.19 -10.28 3.28
CA GLN A 7 14.29 -11.23 3.93
C GLN A 7 12.87 -11.08 3.39
N GLY A 8 12.38 -9.84 3.26
CA GLY A 8 11.07 -9.57 2.68
C GLY A 8 10.93 -10.11 1.25
N LEU A 9 11.96 -9.92 0.40
CA LEU A 9 11.98 -10.49 -0.95
C LEU A 9 11.94 -12.03 -0.93
N ALA A 10 12.60 -12.68 0.02
CA ALA A 10 12.58 -14.12 0.15
C ALA A 10 11.19 -14.63 0.55
N ASP A 11 10.60 -14.06 1.58
CA ASP A 11 9.29 -14.46 2.10
C ASP A 11 8.17 -14.16 1.10
N GLY A 12 8.26 -13.06 0.38
CA GLY A 12 7.29 -12.67 -0.65
C GLY A 12 7.14 -13.67 -1.80
N ARG A 13 8.13 -14.55 -2.01
CA ARG A 13 8.02 -15.63 -3.01
C ARG A 13 7.01 -16.70 -2.60
N SER A 14 6.73 -16.86 -1.33
CA SER A 14 5.79 -17.84 -0.79
C SER A 14 4.36 -17.38 -0.74
N VAL A 15 4.13 -16.08 -0.96
CA VAL A 15 2.81 -15.44 -0.87
C VAL A 15 2.51 -14.64 -2.14
N ARG A 16 1.24 -14.27 -2.31
CA ARG A 16 0.78 -13.36 -3.37
C ARG A 16 0.16 -12.14 -2.72
N PHE A 17 0.49 -10.95 -3.22
CA PHE A 17 -0.19 -9.72 -2.83
C PHE A 17 -1.56 -9.67 -3.51
N LEU A 18 -2.62 -9.56 -2.69
CA LEU A 18 -3.99 -9.47 -3.16
C LEU A 18 -4.36 -8.02 -3.45
N ILE A 19 -4.63 -7.73 -4.70
CA ILE A 19 -5.22 -6.45 -5.08
C ILE A 19 -6.69 -6.48 -4.63
N PRO A 20 -7.13 -5.57 -3.74
CA PRO A 20 -8.51 -5.53 -3.32
C PRO A 20 -9.46 -5.46 -4.52
N ARG A 21 -10.43 -6.37 -4.61
CA ARG A 21 -11.35 -6.47 -5.77
C ARG A 21 -12.04 -5.16 -6.11
N ARG A 22 -12.23 -4.26 -5.15
CA ARG A 22 -12.76 -2.91 -5.36
C ARG A 22 -11.86 -2.02 -6.22
N ALA A 23 -10.55 -2.28 -6.26
CA ALA A 23 -9.61 -1.56 -7.13
C ALA A 23 -9.82 -1.90 -8.62
N LEU A 24 -10.46 -3.03 -8.89
CA LEU A 24 -10.70 -3.54 -10.25
C LEU A 24 -12.04 -3.06 -10.85
N HIS A 25 -12.94 -2.46 -10.07
CA HIS A 25 -14.33 -2.17 -10.47
C HIS A 25 -14.64 -0.69 -10.73
N GLY A 26 -13.65 0.15 -10.85
CA GLY A 26 -13.80 1.58 -11.14
C GLY A 26 -13.54 1.92 -12.61
N GLY A 27 -14.50 1.65 -13.49
CA GLY A 27 -14.42 2.02 -14.91
C GLY A 27 -14.20 0.82 -15.83
N THR A 28 -14.89 0.79 -16.95
CA THR A 28 -14.85 -0.21 -18.02
C THR A 28 -13.42 -0.67 -18.34
N GLY A 29 -13.02 -1.80 -17.77
CA GLY A 29 -11.72 -2.40 -18.02
C GLY A 29 -11.34 -3.41 -16.95
N SER A 30 -11.53 -4.70 -17.22
CA SER A 30 -10.97 -5.76 -16.39
C SER A 30 -9.44 -5.68 -16.46
N VAL A 31 -8.79 -5.52 -15.30
CA VAL A 31 -7.35 -5.74 -15.20
C VAL A 31 -7.18 -7.25 -15.00
N ALA A 32 -6.93 -7.96 -16.09
CA ALA A 32 -6.37 -9.30 -16.01
C ALA A 32 -4.89 -9.13 -15.62
N ALA A 33 -4.43 -9.85 -14.60
CA ALA A 33 -3.01 -9.85 -14.24
C ALA A 33 -2.22 -10.45 -15.40
N PRO A 34 -1.22 -9.77 -15.98
CA PRO A 34 -0.45 -10.33 -17.07
C PRO A 34 0.39 -11.50 -16.55
N ARG A 35 0.21 -12.69 -17.13
CA ARG A 35 1.26 -13.70 -17.11
C ARG A 35 2.38 -13.21 -18.03
N ALA A 36 3.61 -13.29 -17.56
CA ALA A 36 4.78 -12.99 -18.37
C ALA A 36 4.77 -13.89 -19.62
N GLY A 37 4.63 -13.27 -20.75
CA GLY A 37 4.68 -13.94 -22.06
C GLY A 37 3.35 -13.98 -22.76
N GLU A 38 3.28 -13.18 -23.81
CA GLU A 38 2.37 -13.23 -24.95
C GLU A 38 1.02 -12.55 -24.85
N SER A 39 0.89 -11.76 -25.89
CA SER A 39 -0.27 -11.45 -26.67
C SER A 39 -1.09 -10.23 -26.24
N LEU A 40 -1.05 -9.29 -27.12
CA LEU A 40 -2.08 -8.27 -27.31
C LEU A 40 -3.44 -8.97 -27.44
N GLU A 41 -4.12 -9.25 -26.31
CA GLU A 41 -5.42 -9.91 -26.37
C GLU A 41 -6.45 -9.01 -27.04
N PHE A 42 -7.10 -9.61 -28.04
CA PHE A 42 -8.30 -9.12 -28.66
C PHE A 42 -9.38 -8.89 -27.58
N HIS A 43 -9.89 -7.67 -27.49
CA HIS A 43 -10.88 -7.36 -26.46
C HIS A 43 -12.26 -7.07 -27.02
N ASP A 44 -12.39 -6.34 -28.11
CA ASP A 44 -13.70 -5.99 -28.66
C ASP A 44 -13.60 -5.51 -30.10
N TYR A 45 -14.72 -5.54 -30.81
CA TYR A 45 -14.89 -4.91 -32.11
C TYR A 45 -15.64 -3.59 -31.95
N ARG A 46 -15.14 -2.56 -32.59
CA ARG A 46 -15.84 -1.29 -32.73
C ARG A 46 -16.07 -1.01 -34.22
N ASP A 47 -17.20 -0.45 -34.56
CA ASP A 47 -17.42 0.00 -35.95
C ASP A 47 -16.34 1.02 -36.33
N TYR A 48 -15.86 0.89 -37.55
CA TYR A 48 -14.86 1.80 -38.13
C TYR A 48 -15.40 3.24 -38.21
N ALA A 49 -14.59 4.19 -37.84
CA ALA A 49 -14.86 5.61 -38.03
C ALA A 49 -13.77 6.21 -38.94
N PRO A 50 -14.13 7.18 -39.84
CA PRO A 50 -13.14 7.87 -40.67
C PRO A 50 -12.02 8.48 -39.82
N GLY A 51 -10.77 8.07 -40.10
CA GLY A 51 -9.58 8.45 -39.31
C GLY A 51 -8.98 7.33 -38.47
N ASP A 52 -9.65 6.19 -38.33
CA ASP A 52 -9.09 5.00 -37.68
C ASP A 52 -7.97 4.38 -38.54
N ASP A 53 -6.96 3.80 -37.87
CA ASP A 53 -5.86 3.11 -38.54
C ASP A 53 -6.36 1.81 -39.19
N LEU A 54 -6.33 1.76 -40.53
CA LEU A 54 -6.74 0.60 -41.33
C LEU A 54 -5.98 -0.71 -41.02
N ARG A 55 -4.82 -0.62 -40.35
CA ARG A 55 -4.11 -1.82 -39.86
C ARG A 55 -4.87 -2.59 -38.78
N ASN A 56 -5.76 -1.91 -38.07
CA ASN A 56 -6.59 -2.49 -37.06
C ASN A 56 -7.94 -3.00 -37.60
N LEU A 57 -8.25 -2.80 -38.90
CA LEU A 57 -9.45 -3.29 -39.51
C LEU A 57 -9.45 -4.83 -39.57
N ASP A 58 -10.56 -5.47 -39.18
CA ASP A 58 -10.68 -6.92 -39.33
C ASP A 58 -11.18 -7.29 -40.73
N TRP A 59 -10.24 -7.56 -41.62
CA TRP A 59 -10.52 -7.94 -43.02
C TRP A 59 -11.35 -9.23 -43.15
N ASN A 60 -11.30 -10.12 -42.15
CA ASN A 60 -12.08 -11.37 -42.13
C ASN A 60 -13.55 -11.07 -41.84
N VAL A 61 -13.84 -10.15 -40.94
CA VAL A 61 -15.22 -9.72 -40.65
C VAL A 61 -15.78 -8.96 -41.82
N LEU A 62 -15.02 -8.04 -42.41
CA LEU A 62 -15.43 -7.30 -43.59
C LEU A 62 -15.79 -8.24 -44.72
N ALA A 63 -14.95 -9.22 -45.04
CA ALA A 63 -15.18 -10.18 -46.12
C ALA A 63 -16.40 -11.10 -45.90
N ARG A 64 -16.81 -11.33 -44.65
CA ARG A 64 -17.92 -12.26 -44.34
C ARG A 64 -19.25 -11.56 -44.11
N SER A 65 -19.25 -10.35 -43.60
CA SER A 65 -20.47 -9.67 -43.15
C SER A 65 -20.66 -8.28 -43.70
N ASP A 66 -19.74 -7.80 -44.58
CA ASP A 66 -19.72 -6.46 -45.13
C ASP A 66 -19.77 -5.34 -44.06
N ARG A 67 -19.27 -5.66 -42.85
CA ARG A 67 -19.17 -4.72 -41.73
C ARG A 67 -17.73 -4.29 -41.53
N GLU A 68 -17.50 -3.00 -41.53
CA GLU A 68 -16.21 -2.40 -41.22
C GLU A 68 -16.04 -2.32 -39.72
N VAL A 69 -15.24 -3.23 -39.12
CA VAL A 69 -14.95 -3.22 -37.71
C VAL A 69 -13.47 -3.14 -37.46
N VAL A 70 -13.09 -2.38 -36.43
CA VAL A 70 -11.70 -2.23 -36.00
C VAL A 70 -11.51 -3.07 -34.73
N LYS A 71 -10.41 -3.81 -34.67
CA LYS A 71 -9.96 -4.52 -33.47
C LYS A 71 -9.48 -3.52 -32.43
N VAL A 72 -10.24 -3.37 -31.35
CA VAL A 72 -9.80 -2.59 -30.19
C VAL A 72 -8.85 -3.47 -29.37
N ARG A 73 -7.57 -3.13 -29.41
CA ARG A 73 -6.55 -3.75 -28.55
C ARG A 73 -6.46 -2.95 -27.27
N ARG A 74 -6.55 -3.60 -26.13
CA ARG A 74 -6.15 -2.99 -24.85
C ARG A 74 -4.67 -3.22 -24.65
N GLU A 75 -3.94 -2.16 -24.45
CA GLU A 75 -2.60 -2.21 -23.93
C GLU A 75 -2.73 -2.60 -22.45
N GLU A 76 -2.35 -3.82 -22.10
CA GLU A 76 -2.28 -4.25 -20.69
C GLU A 76 -1.09 -3.55 -20.06
N VAL A 77 -1.34 -2.42 -19.44
CA VAL A 77 -0.34 -1.74 -18.63
C VAL A 77 -0.28 -2.47 -17.27
N ALA A 78 0.88 -3.01 -16.94
CA ALA A 78 1.12 -3.62 -15.64
C ALA A 78 0.71 -2.64 -14.52
N PRO A 79 -0.12 -3.07 -13.55
CA PRO A 79 -0.50 -2.23 -12.43
C PRO A 79 0.73 -1.69 -11.70
N VAL A 80 0.68 -0.44 -11.26
CA VAL A 80 1.75 0.18 -10.49
C VAL A 80 1.37 0.20 -9.02
N ILE A 81 2.28 -0.28 -8.17
CA ILE A 81 2.20 -0.11 -6.72
C ILE A 81 3.17 1.01 -6.35
N GLU A 82 2.63 2.12 -5.88
CA GLU A 82 3.40 3.21 -5.31
C GLU A 82 3.54 2.99 -3.80
N PHE A 83 4.76 2.83 -3.34
CA PHE A 83 5.08 2.54 -1.95
C PHE A 83 5.67 3.81 -1.31
N PHE A 84 5.00 4.32 -0.28
CA PHE A 84 5.39 5.51 0.46
C PHE A 84 5.91 5.09 1.82
N ARG A 85 7.21 5.22 2.02
CA ARG A 85 7.85 4.98 3.32
C ARG A 85 8.07 6.31 4.02
N ASP A 86 7.60 6.38 5.24
CA ASP A 86 7.92 7.48 6.13
C ASP A 86 9.42 7.43 6.48
N LYS A 87 10.09 8.58 6.28
CA LYS A 87 11.51 8.75 6.53
C LYS A 87 11.79 9.65 7.73
N SER A 88 10.76 9.95 8.52
CA SER A 88 10.88 10.72 9.76
C SER A 88 11.84 10.05 10.75
N ALA A 89 12.43 10.82 11.64
CA ALA A 89 13.35 10.30 12.64
C ALA A 89 12.66 9.36 13.64
N SER A 90 11.35 9.52 13.86
CA SER A 90 10.54 8.63 14.68
C SER A 90 10.55 7.19 14.17
N MET A 91 10.66 6.99 12.85
CA MET A 91 10.74 5.65 12.24
C MET A 91 12.08 4.95 12.48
N ASP A 92 13.10 5.64 12.98
CA ASP A 92 14.39 5.05 13.34
C ASP A 92 14.49 4.71 14.83
N VAL A 93 13.45 5.05 15.61
CA VAL A 93 13.41 4.80 17.06
C VAL A 93 12.16 4.01 17.46
N PRO A 94 12.30 2.75 17.82
CA PRO A 94 13.52 1.91 17.73
C PRO A 94 13.80 1.50 16.27
N PRO A 95 15.02 1.05 15.95
CA PRO A 95 15.40 0.63 14.58
C PRO A 95 14.47 -0.42 13.98
N ALA A 96 13.81 -1.23 14.79
CA ALA A 96 12.85 -2.24 14.35
C ALA A 96 11.71 -1.66 13.48
N LYS A 97 11.32 -0.40 13.66
CA LYS A 97 10.29 0.24 12.82
C LYS A 97 10.79 0.40 11.38
N ARG A 98 12.02 0.91 11.21
CA ARG A 98 12.67 1.02 9.91
C ARG A 98 12.88 -0.34 9.25
N GLU A 99 13.39 -1.31 10.02
CA GLU A 99 13.59 -2.68 9.54
C GLU A 99 12.29 -3.33 9.08
N THR A 100 11.20 -3.10 9.80
CA THR A 100 9.88 -3.62 9.40
C THR A 100 9.35 -2.93 8.15
N SER A 101 9.58 -1.63 8.00
CA SER A 101 9.24 -0.89 6.77
C SER A 101 10.04 -1.40 5.56
N ASP A 102 11.33 -1.68 5.73
CA ASP A 102 12.19 -2.25 4.69
C ASP A 102 11.73 -3.67 4.31
N TYR A 103 11.44 -4.49 5.32
CA TYR A 103 10.89 -5.83 5.13
C TYR A 103 9.60 -5.80 4.30
N LEU A 104 8.66 -4.92 4.64
CA LEU A 104 7.39 -4.78 3.91
C LEU A 104 7.60 -4.39 2.45
N PHE A 105 8.56 -3.50 2.18
CA PHE A 105 8.89 -3.13 0.80
C PHE A 105 9.39 -4.33 -0.01
N GLY A 106 10.32 -5.11 0.55
CA GLY A 106 10.81 -6.35 -0.07
C GLY A 106 9.70 -7.37 -0.28
N LEU A 107 8.87 -7.60 0.76
CA LEU A 107 7.73 -8.52 0.74
C LEU A 107 6.75 -8.18 -0.39
N VAL A 108 6.31 -6.92 -0.47
CA VAL A 108 5.38 -6.47 -1.51
C VAL A 108 6.01 -6.56 -2.88
N THR A 109 7.29 -6.19 -3.02
CA THR A 109 8.01 -6.24 -4.30
C THR A 109 8.05 -7.66 -4.87
N SER A 110 8.25 -8.67 -4.03
CA SER A 110 8.29 -10.06 -4.46
C SER A 110 6.91 -10.72 -4.56
N ALA A 111 5.95 -10.30 -3.73
CA ALA A 111 4.60 -10.89 -3.70
C ALA A 111 3.68 -10.33 -4.80
N ALA A 112 3.98 -9.16 -5.35
CA ALA A 112 3.13 -8.42 -6.29
C ALA A 112 3.34 -8.91 -7.74
N ASP A 113 2.80 -10.08 -8.05
CA ASP A 113 2.89 -10.67 -9.39
C ASP A 113 2.32 -9.76 -10.47
N GLY A 114 3.10 -9.51 -11.51
CA GLY A 114 2.69 -8.71 -12.66
C GLY A 114 2.53 -7.22 -12.39
N CYS A 115 2.86 -6.74 -11.18
CA CYS A 115 2.85 -5.33 -10.84
C CYS A 115 4.28 -4.74 -10.85
N ARG A 116 4.37 -3.45 -11.13
CA ARG A 116 5.62 -2.71 -10.95
C ARG A 116 5.57 -1.97 -9.62
N VAL A 117 6.39 -2.38 -8.65
CA VAL A 117 6.52 -1.71 -7.34
C VAL A 117 7.56 -0.60 -7.45
N VAL A 118 7.22 0.59 -7.00
CA VAL A 118 8.10 1.77 -7.01
C VAL A 118 7.96 2.55 -5.71
N GLU A 119 9.08 2.87 -5.09
CA GLU A 119 9.10 3.79 -3.95
C GLU A 119 8.89 5.22 -4.44
N ARG A 120 8.07 5.99 -3.70
CA ARG A 120 7.74 7.38 -4.01
C ARG A 120 7.66 8.22 -2.74
N GLU A 121 7.87 9.53 -2.90
CA GLU A 121 7.60 10.53 -1.88
C GLU A 121 6.24 11.20 -2.11
N GLU A 122 5.83 11.32 -3.38
CA GLU A 122 4.56 11.91 -3.78
C GLU A 122 3.81 11.02 -4.79
N PRO A 123 2.47 10.99 -4.74
CA PRO A 123 1.66 10.29 -5.71
C PRO A 123 1.88 10.81 -7.14
N ARG A 124 2.15 9.89 -8.09
CA ARG A 124 2.39 10.28 -9.50
C ARG A 124 1.56 9.50 -10.50
N THR A 125 1.26 8.24 -10.20
CA THR A 125 0.62 7.35 -11.17
C THR A 125 -0.89 7.28 -10.89
N PRO A 126 -1.74 7.73 -11.82
CA PRO A 126 -3.18 7.51 -11.72
C PRO A 126 -3.51 6.01 -11.72
N ARG A 127 -4.55 5.62 -10.99
CA ARG A 127 -5.01 4.23 -10.86
C ARG A 127 -3.95 3.27 -10.28
N SER A 128 -2.93 3.81 -9.61
CA SER A 128 -1.98 2.99 -8.86
C SER A 128 -2.60 2.47 -7.57
N ILE A 129 -2.04 1.36 -7.07
CA ILE A 129 -2.24 0.91 -5.70
C ILE A 129 -1.24 1.69 -4.85
N ARG A 130 -1.68 2.27 -3.76
CA ARG A 130 -0.81 3.09 -2.90
C ARG A 130 -0.71 2.47 -1.52
N ILE A 131 0.51 2.20 -1.11
CA ILE A 131 0.82 1.65 0.21
C ILE A 131 1.60 2.70 0.99
N VAL A 132 1.03 3.14 2.10
CA VAL A 132 1.67 4.11 3.01
C VAL A 132 2.11 3.35 4.25
N VAL A 133 3.39 3.47 4.60
CA VAL A 133 3.98 2.85 5.78
C VAL A 133 4.58 3.94 6.67
N SER A 134 4.04 4.11 7.88
CA SER A 134 4.40 5.16 8.83
C SER A 134 3.96 4.75 10.24
N ASP A 135 4.50 5.37 11.27
CA ASP A 135 3.94 5.30 12.62
C ASP A 135 2.73 6.23 12.80
N LEU A 136 2.53 7.14 11.84
CA LEU A 136 1.47 8.15 11.84
C LEU A 136 1.49 9.08 13.07
N MET A 137 2.63 9.17 13.75
CA MET A 137 2.82 10.05 14.91
C MET A 137 3.08 11.49 14.47
N THR A 138 2.04 12.10 13.92
CA THR A 138 2.09 13.45 13.32
C THR A 138 0.85 14.25 13.72
N ASP A 139 1.00 15.58 13.77
CA ASP A 139 -0.10 16.52 13.97
C ASP A 139 -0.89 16.82 12.69
N ALA A 140 -0.48 16.24 11.55
CA ALA A 140 -1.18 16.42 10.29
C ALA A 140 -2.64 15.95 10.38
N ASP A 141 -3.50 16.61 9.63
CA ASP A 141 -4.90 16.22 9.52
C ASP A 141 -5.04 14.93 8.68
N PRO A 142 -5.51 13.81 9.29
CA PRO A 142 -5.64 12.53 8.60
C PRO A 142 -6.51 12.59 7.34
N GLU A 143 -7.57 13.40 7.34
CA GLU A 143 -8.44 13.51 6.16
C GLU A 143 -7.73 14.19 5.00
N ARG A 144 -6.98 15.25 5.27
CA ARG A 144 -6.21 15.97 4.25
C ARG A 144 -5.11 15.09 3.66
N GLU A 145 -4.37 14.37 4.52
CA GLU A 145 -3.30 13.48 4.06
C GLU A 145 -3.84 12.34 3.22
N LEU A 146 -4.90 11.67 3.68
CA LEU A 146 -5.50 10.58 2.92
C LEU A 146 -6.19 11.07 1.65
N ALA A 147 -6.80 12.25 1.64
CA ALA A 147 -7.34 12.84 0.41
C ALA A 147 -6.25 13.00 -0.65
N ARG A 148 -5.06 13.49 -0.27
CA ARG A 148 -3.90 13.63 -1.15
C ARG A 148 -3.45 12.29 -1.70
N VAL A 149 -3.29 11.30 -0.82
CA VAL A 149 -2.85 9.96 -1.23
C VAL A 149 -3.92 9.22 -2.02
N ALA A 150 -5.20 9.39 -1.72
CA ALA A 150 -6.29 8.70 -2.40
C ALA A 150 -6.68 9.32 -3.75
N HIS A 151 -6.25 10.55 -4.03
CA HIS A 151 -6.61 11.25 -5.27
C HIS A 151 -6.15 10.44 -6.49
N LEU A 152 -7.09 10.03 -7.34
CA LEU A 152 -6.87 9.19 -8.52
C LEU A 152 -6.21 7.82 -8.25
N ALA A 153 -6.10 7.37 -7.00
CA ALA A 153 -5.64 6.02 -6.68
C ALA A 153 -6.71 4.97 -7.06
N ALA A 154 -6.29 3.77 -7.40
CA ALA A 154 -7.20 2.63 -7.51
C ALA A 154 -7.60 2.13 -6.12
N THR A 155 -6.64 2.08 -5.21
CA THR A 155 -6.84 1.75 -3.79
C THR A 155 -5.70 2.30 -2.96
N VAL A 156 -5.95 2.49 -1.68
CA VAL A 156 -4.96 2.91 -0.69
C VAL A 156 -4.92 1.90 0.45
N VAL A 157 -3.73 1.57 0.88
CA VAL A 157 -3.45 0.77 2.07
C VAL A 157 -2.57 1.59 2.99
N VAL A 158 -2.99 1.73 4.23
CA VAL A 158 -2.22 2.37 5.28
C VAL A 158 -1.74 1.30 6.25
N ILE A 159 -0.44 1.18 6.42
CA ILE A 159 0.19 0.26 7.37
C ILE A 159 0.86 1.12 8.43
N ARG A 160 0.29 1.12 9.63
CA ARG A 160 0.89 1.78 10.77
C ARG A 160 1.83 0.84 11.49
N ILE A 161 3.04 1.31 11.79
CA ILE A 161 4.03 0.57 12.56
C ILE A 161 4.27 1.30 13.87
N LEU A 162 3.95 0.66 14.98
CA LEU A 162 4.30 1.14 16.32
C LEU A 162 5.32 0.19 16.95
N SER A 163 6.20 0.74 17.78
CA SER A 163 7.00 -0.08 18.68
C SER A 163 6.14 -0.61 19.84
N ARG A 164 6.62 -1.66 20.52
CA ARG A 164 5.95 -2.20 21.70
C ARG A 164 5.88 -1.16 22.81
N SER A 165 6.93 -0.35 22.99
CA SER A 165 6.96 0.72 23.98
C SER A 165 5.97 1.85 23.68
N GLU A 166 5.70 2.15 22.41
CA GLU A 166 4.67 3.12 22.02
C GLU A 166 3.27 2.53 22.18
N ALA A 167 3.06 1.28 21.81
CA ALA A 167 1.74 0.65 21.89
C ALA A 167 1.33 0.30 23.32
N SER A 168 2.29 -0.02 24.19
CA SER A 168 2.07 -0.43 25.58
C SER A 168 3.27 -0.01 26.44
N PRO A 169 3.40 1.28 26.77
CA PRO A 169 4.48 1.74 27.64
C PRO A 169 4.39 1.13 29.03
N GLU A 170 5.55 0.75 29.58
CA GLU A 170 5.64 0.24 30.94
C GLU A 170 5.45 1.37 31.94
N THR A 171 4.72 1.08 33.03
CA THR A 171 4.58 1.99 34.16
C THR A 171 5.71 1.79 35.16
N GLY A 172 6.15 2.85 35.79
CA GLY A 172 7.14 2.84 36.87
C GLY A 172 8.45 3.50 36.51
N GLY A 173 8.83 4.45 37.30
CA GLY A 173 10.07 5.21 37.14
C GLY A 173 9.87 6.62 36.60
N SER A 174 10.97 7.37 36.57
CA SER A 174 11.09 8.63 35.84
C SER A 174 12.04 8.41 34.67
N GLY A 175 11.70 8.96 33.51
CA GLY A 175 12.51 8.87 32.31
C GLY A 175 12.63 10.20 31.62
N GLU A 176 13.67 10.37 30.81
CA GLU A 176 13.82 11.48 29.91
C GLU A 176 13.21 11.07 28.56
N LEU A 177 12.11 11.72 28.17
CA LEU A 177 11.60 11.63 26.81
C LEU A 177 12.38 12.54 25.90
N VAL A 178 12.84 12.00 24.79
CA VAL A 178 13.53 12.76 23.75
C VAL A 178 12.65 12.75 22.53
N ASP A 179 12.26 13.93 22.07
CA ASP A 179 11.57 14.08 20.80
C ASP A 179 12.55 13.72 19.66
N SER A 180 12.21 12.72 18.87
CA SER A 180 13.08 12.19 17.82
C SER A 180 13.29 13.18 16.67
N GLU A 181 12.36 14.12 16.46
CA GLU A 181 12.41 15.08 15.36
C GLU A 181 13.18 16.36 15.76
N THR A 182 12.94 16.84 16.99
CA THR A 182 13.51 18.10 17.46
C THR A 182 14.70 17.93 18.38
N GLY A 183 14.85 16.75 19.00
CA GLY A 183 15.85 16.49 20.04
C GLY A 183 15.48 17.13 21.39
N GLU A 184 14.28 17.72 21.53
CA GLU A 184 13.83 18.31 22.79
C GLU A 184 13.68 17.23 23.86
N LYS A 185 14.16 17.54 25.06
CA LYS A 185 14.17 16.62 26.19
C LYS A 185 13.19 17.06 27.26
N ARG A 186 12.40 16.13 27.76
CA ARG A 186 11.46 16.34 28.87
C ARG A 186 11.57 15.23 29.89
N GLU A 187 11.78 15.60 31.12
CA GLU A 187 11.64 14.65 32.22
C GLU A 187 10.15 14.36 32.46
N LEU A 188 9.80 13.08 32.48
CA LEU A 188 8.44 12.64 32.71
C LEU A 188 8.40 11.48 33.71
N ALA A 189 7.49 11.57 34.67
CA ALA A 189 7.17 10.42 35.49
C ALA A 189 6.20 9.50 34.72
N LEU A 190 6.60 8.24 34.54
CA LEU A 190 5.78 7.22 33.91
C LEU A 190 4.88 6.56 34.95
N ASP A 191 4.05 7.35 35.60
CA ASP A 191 3.03 6.83 36.52
C ASP A 191 1.79 6.32 35.76
N ASP A 192 0.93 5.56 36.43
CA ASP A 192 -0.29 4.98 35.84
C ASP A 192 -1.19 6.04 35.22
N LYS A 193 -1.26 7.24 35.81
CA LYS A 193 -2.06 8.33 35.31
C LYS A 193 -1.52 8.85 33.98
N THR A 194 -0.23 9.07 33.89
CA THR A 194 0.46 9.56 32.67
C THR A 194 0.34 8.53 31.56
N VAL A 195 0.60 7.25 31.85
CA VAL A 195 0.46 6.17 30.85
C VAL A 195 -0.99 6.01 30.39
N SER A 196 -1.96 6.08 31.30
CA SER A 196 -3.39 6.02 30.94
C SER A 196 -3.81 7.21 30.06
N ALA A 197 -3.33 8.42 30.35
CA ALA A 197 -3.60 9.60 29.52
C ALA A 197 -2.98 9.45 28.13
N TYR A 198 -1.76 8.96 28.03
CA TYR A 198 -1.10 8.68 26.76
C TYR A 198 -1.87 7.66 25.92
N LEU A 199 -2.24 6.50 26.50
CA LEU A 199 -2.99 5.45 25.79
C LEU A 199 -4.36 5.94 25.33
N SER A 200 -5.02 6.78 26.13
CA SER A 200 -6.27 7.42 25.71
C SER A 200 -6.07 8.34 24.50
N ALA A 201 -5.02 9.17 24.52
CA ALA A 201 -4.67 10.05 23.41
C ALA A 201 -4.29 9.24 22.15
N LEU A 202 -3.48 8.20 22.30
CA LEU A 202 -3.11 7.30 21.20
C LEU A 202 -4.33 6.61 20.59
N SER A 203 -5.27 6.14 21.43
CA SER A 203 -6.53 5.55 20.97
C SER A 203 -7.38 6.54 20.17
N ALA A 204 -7.52 7.76 20.67
CA ALA A 204 -8.26 8.82 19.97
C ALA A 204 -7.59 9.20 18.64
N HIS A 205 -6.27 9.33 18.63
CA HIS A 205 -5.47 9.59 17.43
C HIS A 205 -5.65 8.47 16.41
N THR A 206 -5.54 7.22 16.83
CA THR A 206 -5.78 6.04 16.00
C THR A 206 -7.18 6.03 15.39
N ALA A 207 -8.19 6.36 16.20
CA ALA A 207 -9.58 6.42 15.74
C ALA A 207 -9.76 7.48 14.63
N ARG A 208 -9.10 8.63 14.72
CA ARG A 208 -9.12 9.67 13.66
C ARG A 208 -8.57 9.12 12.35
N TRP A 209 -7.39 8.46 12.36
CA TRP A 209 -6.78 7.87 11.16
C TRP A 209 -7.64 6.74 10.57
N ARG A 210 -8.17 5.85 11.40
CA ARG A 210 -9.07 4.78 10.95
C ARG A 210 -10.37 5.31 10.35
N ASN A 211 -10.94 6.36 10.93
CA ASN A 211 -12.15 6.99 10.39
C ASN A 211 -11.88 7.65 9.04
N ALA A 212 -10.77 8.37 8.92
CA ALA A 212 -10.33 8.93 7.65
C ALA A 212 -10.08 7.83 6.61
N ALA A 213 -9.40 6.73 6.98
CA ALA A 213 -9.18 5.60 6.08
C ALA A 213 -10.51 5.02 5.55
N ARG A 214 -11.52 4.83 6.42
CA ARG A 214 -12.85 4.37 6.00
C ARG A 214 -13.51 5.34 5.02
N ARG A 215 -13.40 6.65 5.26
CA ARG A 215 -13.98 7.68 4.39
C ARG A 215 -13.40 7.63 2.98
N PHE A 216 -12.11 7.38 2.85
CA PHE A 216 -11.43 7.25 1.57
C PHE A 216 -11.37 5.81 1.05
N ASN A 217 -12.11 4.87 1.69
CA ASN A 217 -12.13 3.46 1.33
C ASN A 217 -10.73 2.83 1.31
N ALA A 218 -9.85 3.29 2.18
CA ALA A 218 -8.51 2.76 2.40
C ALA A 218 -8.53 1.62 3.41
N SER A 219 -7.73 0.59 3.18
CA SER A 219 -7.44 -0.44 4.18
C SER A 219 -6.49 0.12 5.23
N PHE A 220 -6.69 -0.26 6.50
CA PHE A 220 -5.84 0.18 7.59
C PHE A 220 -5.37 -1.04 8.40
N VAL A 221 -4.06 -1.18 8.54
CA VAL A 221 -3.40 -2.29 9.25
C VAL A 221 -2.48 -1.73 10.32
N ASP A 222 -2.54 -2.29 11.52
CA ASP A 222 -1.61 -2.00 12.61
C ASP A 222 -0.61 -3.13 12.77
N LEU A 223 0.66 -2.79 12.84
CA LEU A 223 1.76 -3.72 13.08
C LEU A 223 2.59 -3.26 14.28
N LEU A 224 3.13 -4.22 15.02
CA LEU A 224 4.18 -3.96 16.00
C LEU A 224 5.54 -4.24 15.33
N ALA A 225 6.46 -3.29 15.48
CA ALA A 225 7.78 -3.34 14.86
C ALA A 225 8.59 -4.58 15.27
N GLU A 226 8.47 -4.98 16.54
CA GLU A 226 9.20 -6.11 17.11
C GLU A 226 8.49 -7.46 16.95
N SER A 227 7.39 -7.49 16.17
CA SER A 227 6.70 -8.75 15.89
C SER A 227 7.55 -9.67 15.01
N PRO A 228 7.51 -10.99 15.25
CA PRO A 228 8.09 -11.97 14.34
C PRO A 228 7.54 -11.79 12.92
N ARG A 229 8.35 -12.03 11.90
CA ARG A 229 7.95 -11.86 10.49
C ARG A 229 6.71 -12.69 10.11
N GLU A 230 6.56 -13.85 10.71
CA GLU A 230 5.38 -14.70 10.54
C GLU A 230 4.10 -14.03 11.04
N ASP A 231 4.18 -13.29 12.15
CA ASP A 231 3.05 -12.54 12.69
C ASP A 231 2.70 -11.35 11.80
N VAL A 232 3.70 -10.63 11.29
CA VAL A 232 3.50 -9.56 10.29
C VAL A 232 2.78 -10.09 9.06
N MET A 233 3.21 -11.22 8.52
CA MET A 233 2.54 -11.84 7.36
C MET A 233 1.11 -12.28 7.70
N ARG A 234 0.88 -12.80 8.91
CA ARG A 234 -0.46 -13.22 9.37
C ARG A 234 -1.42 -12.03 9.47
N GLU A 235 -0.96 -10.90 10.02
CA GLU A 235 -1.76 -9.67 10.10
C GLU A 235 -2.10 -9.12 8.70
N LEU A 236 -1.15 -9.13 7.78
CA LEU A 236 -1.39 -8.72 6.40
C LEU A 236 -2.36 -9.68 5.68
N ALA A 237 -2.27 -10.98 5.95
CA ALA A 237 -3.20 -11.97 5.41
C ALA A 237 -4.60 -11.81 6.02
N ALA A 238 -4.72 -11.57 7.32
CA ALA A 238 -5.99 -11.30 8.01
C ALA A 238 -6.66 -10.01 7.46
N ALA A 239 -5.86 -9.02 7.07
CA ALA A 239 -6.33 -7.81 6.40
C ALA A 239 -6.70 -8.03 4.91
N GLY A 240 -6.56 -9.26 4.39
CA GLY A 240 -6.85 -9.59 3.00
C GLY A 240 -5.84 -9.02 2.00
N MET A 241 -4.60 -8.78 2.43
CA MET A 241 -3.55 -8.24 1.58
C MET A 241 -2.64 -9.32 1.00
N LEU A 242 -2.51 -10.45 1.69
CA LEU A 242 -1.68 -11.57 1.30
C LEU A 242 -2.48 -12.87 1.23
N GLU A 243 -2.10 -13.74 0.32
CA GLU A 243 -2.57 -15.12 0.21
C GLU A 243 -1.38 -16.04 -0.04
N GLY A 244 -1.39 -17.24 0.57
CA GLY A 244 -0.35 -18.25 0.32
C GLY A 244 -0.34 -18.68 -1.14
N ARG A 245 0.82 -18.80 -1.75
CA ARG A 245 0.94 -19.44 -3.07
C ARG A 245 0.74 -20.94 -2.91
N ARG A 246 -0.16 -21.50 -3.69
CA ARG A 246 -0.37 -22.94 -3.79
C ARG A 246 0.62 -23.55 -4.74
#